data_cd4b56a0ddf940018aafe409192d085f
#
_entry.id   cd4b56a0ddf940018aafe409192d085f
#
_cell.length_a   1.000
_cell.length_b   1.000
_cell.length_c   1.000
_cell.angle_alpha   90.00
_cell.angle_beta   90.00
_cell.angle_gamma   90.00
#
_symmetry.space_group_name_H-M   'P 1'
#
loop_
_entity.id
_entity.type
_entity.pdbx_description
1 polymer ?
#
loop_
_entity_poly.entity_id
_entity_poly.type
_entity_poly.pdbx_seq_one_letter_code
_entity_poly.pdbx_strand_id
1 'polypeptide(L)'
;DLPVDGKYYVKEIFAPDGFVTTEEVQEFTFEYAGEDQAEVSYDFTFENQPTTVELSKTDLTTGKELPGAHLKVTDSDGNTVDEWTSTEESHVIKELVVGKKYTMTETKPADGYVTAESITFTVENTAEVQKHEMKDDVTKVEISKTDITGETEIPGAKLTILDKDDQVVESWTSTEEAHYIEKLPIGKYTLREEQAPKGYILTSDVSFEVKDTGEIQKVAMKDDTAKGKVILNKTDKSSGEPLKGVEFELRDSKGKVLETLKTDAAGHAESKLYEIATFKNGKYDTAIKYYLVETKTLDGYTLDQTKHEVTFAY
;
A
#
# COMPACT_ATOMS: atom_id res chain seq x y z
N ASP A 1 -46.90 -10.07 56.79
CA ASP A 1 -48.21 -10.63 56.40
C ASP A 1 -48.88 -9.65 55.47
N LEU A 2 -49.32 -10.15 54.30
CA LEU A 2 -50.06 -9.35 53.32
C LEU A 2 -51.58 -9.52 53.58
N PRO A 3 -52.37 -8.41 53.60
CA PRO A 3 -53.81 -8.49 53.75
C PRO A 3 -54.50 -9.36 52.70
N VAL A 4 -55.58 -10.07 53.09
CA VAL A 4 -56.46 -10.79 52.16
C VAL A 4 -57.26 -9.77 51.35
N ASP A 5 -57.65 -10.08 50.14
CA ASP A 5 -58.42 -9.24 49.20
C ASP A 5 -57.69 -7.97 48.70
N GLY A 6 -56.38 -7.80 49.03
CA GLY A 6 -55.53 -6.76 48.47
C GLY A 6 -55.02 -7.17 47.08
N LYS A 7 -54.92 -6.19 46.16
CA LYS A 7 -54.21 -6.37 44.89
C LYS A 7 -52.72 -6.18 45.09
N TYR A 8 -51.93 -7.17 44.63
CA TYR A 8 -50.49 -7.21 44.72
C TYR A 8 -49.88 -7.35 43.35
N TYR A 9 -48.64 -6.92 43.22
CA TYR A 9 -47.90 -6.94 41.99
C TYR A 9 -46.51 -7.54 42.24
N VAL A 10 -46.11 -8.49 41.42
CA VAL A 10 -44.74 -9.03 41.37
C VAL A 10 -44.08 -8.54 40.12
N LYS A 11 -42.91 -7.98 40.26
CA LYS A 11 -42.11 -7.47 39.16
C LYS A 11 -40.65 -7.86 39.39
N GLU A 12 -39.97 -8.23 38.36
CA GLU A 12 -38.53 -8.42 38.37
C GLU A 12 -37.82 -7.06 38.57
N ILE A 13 -36.83 -6.97 39.45
CA ILE A 13 -36.01 -5.79 39.69
C ILE A 13 -34.67 -5.92 38.99
N PHE A 14 -34.10 -7.10 38.94
CA PHE A 14 -32.85 -7.44 38.30
C PHE A 14 -32.93 -8.83 37.67
N ALA A 15 -32.51 -8.93 36.42
CA ALA A 15 -32.27 -10.23 35.77
C ALA A 15 -30.89 -10.78 36.19
N PRO A 16 -30.63 -12.06 36.01
CA PRO A 16 -29.29 -12.63 36.10
C PRO A 16 -28.33 -11.95 35.12
N ASP A 17 -27.01 -11.99 35.43
CA ASP A 17 -25.96 -11.48 34.52
C ASP A 17 -26.13 -12.12 33.13
N GLY A 18 -26.05 -11.27 32.09
CA GLY A 18 -26.21 -11.68 30.69
C GLY A 18 -27.65 -11.69 30.17
N PHE A 19 -28.63 -11.40 31.03
CA PHE A 19 -30.03 -11.38 30.65
C PHE A 19 -30.67 -10.01 30.81
N VAL A 20 -31.74 -9.79 30.05
CA VAL A 20 -32.51 -8.56 30.05
C VAL A 20 -33.56 -8.64 31.12
N THR A 21 -33.64 -7.62 31.98
CA THR A 21 -34.70 -7.51 32.99
C THR A 21 -36.06 -7.36 32.31
N THR A 22 -37.01 -8.24 32.61
CA THR A 22 -38.35 -8.08 32.05
C THR A 22 -39.10 -6.92 32.69
N GLU A 23 -39.87 -6.19 31.87
CA GLU A 23 -40.80 -5.17 32.37
C GLU A 23 -42.16 -5.76 32.75
N GLU A 24 -42.30 -7.08 32.64
CA GLU A 24 -43.55 -7.77 32.99
C GLU A 24 -43.90 -7.56 34.46
N VAL A 25 -45.16 -7.26 34.70
CA VAL A 25 -45.74 -7.12 36.03
C VAL A 25 -46.90 -8.10 36.13
N GLN A 26 -46.81 -9.02 37.05
CA GLN A 26 -47.89 -9.99 37.31
C GLN A 26 -48.70 -9.54 38.52
N GLU A 27 -50.03 -9.37 38.29
CA GLU A 27 -50.99 -9.00 39.35
C GLU A 27 -51.55 -10.29 40.01
N PHE A 28 -51.67 -10.25 41.31
CA PHE A 28 -52.34 -11.34 42.06
C PHE A 28 -53.11 -10.78 43.24
N THR A 29 -54.04 -11.59 43.73
CA THR A 29 -54.87 -11.31 44.90
C THR A 29 -54.91 -12.55 45.78
N PHE A 30 -54.76 -12.39 47.06
CA PHE A 30 -55.00 -13.51 47.98
C PHE A 30 -56.51 -13.67 48.20
N GLU A 31 -57.01 -14.81 47.81
CA GLU A 31 -58.43 -15.19 48.11
C GLU A 31 -58.48 -16.00 49.38
N TYR A 32 -59.48 -15.70 50.20
CA TYR A 32 -59.72 -16.50 51.44
C TYR A 32 -60.20 -17.92 51.08
N ALA A 33 -59.39 -18.92 51.40
CA ALA A 33 -59.65 -20.32 51.00
C ALA A 33 -60.40 -21.14 52.04
N GLY A 34 -60.88 -20.56 53.16
CA GLY A 34 -61.61 -21.18 54.21
C GLY A 34 -60.80 -21.42 55.50
N GLU A 35 -61.51 -21.79 56.64
CA GLU A 35 -60.92 -21.90 57.98
C GLU A 35 -59.88 -23.04 58.13
N ASP A 36 -59.88 -23.99 57.18
CA ASP A 36 -59.01 -25.19 57.22
C ASP A 36 -57.72 -24.98 56.42
N GLN A 37 -57.48 -23.86 55.76
CA GLN A 37 -56.31 -23.59 54.95
C GLN A 37 -55.43 -22.49 55.56
N ALA A 38 -54.32 -22.93 56.21
CA ALA A 38 -53.41 -22.06 56.92
C ALA A 38 -52.49 -21.23 56.02
N GLU A 39 -52.23 -21.68 54.76
CA GLU A 39 -51.34 -21.07 53.81
C GLU A 39 -51.90 -21.13 52.41
N VAL A 40 -51.74 -20.01 51.67
CA VAL A 40 -52.03 -19.90 50.23
C VAL A 40 -50.75 -19.50 49.54
N SER A 41 -50.36 -20.22 48.50
CA SER A 41 -49.18 -19.93 47.67
C SER A 41 -49.57 -19.61 46.23
N TYR A 42 -48.82 -18.72 45.64
CA TYR A 42 -48.88 -18.42 44.19
C TYR A 42 -47.51 -18.62 43.59
N ASP A 43 -47.46 -19.30 42.45
CA ASP A 43 -46.24 -19.49 41.69
C ASP A 43 -46.19 -18.49 40.54
N PHE A 44 -45.07 -17.79 40.43
CA PHE A 44 -44.83 -16.85 39.37
C PHE A 44 -43.66 -17.33 38.55
N THR A 45 -43.78 -17.25 37.20
CA THR A 45 -42.71 -17.53 36.26
C THR A 45 -42.41 -16.29 35.46
N PHE A 46 -41.17 -15.87 35.45
CA PHE A 46 -40.65 -14.80 34.61
C PHE A 46 -39.59 -15.40 33.70
N GLU A 47 -39.70 -15.09 32.40
CA GLU A 47 -38.72 -15.53 31.39
C GLU A 47 -37.84 -14.36 30.99
N ASN A 48 -36.52 -14.49 31.10
CA ASN A 48 -35.55 -13.50 30.66
C ASN A 48 -34.97 -13.90 29.30
N GLN A 49 -34.80 -12.91 28.44
CA GLN A 49 -34.08 -13.07 27.18
C GLN A 49 -32.61 -12.75 27.37
N PRO A 50 -31.67 -13.48 26.74
CA PRO A 50 -30.28 -13.12 26.77
C PRO A 50 -30.05 -11.81 26.04
N THR A 51 -29.11 -10.98 26.51
CA THR A 51 -28.59 -9.87 25.72
C THR A 51 -27.98 -10.42 24.43
N THR A 52 -28.10 -9.67 23.34
CA THR A 52 -27.54 -10.08 22.05
C THR A 52 -26.81 -8.89 21.44
N VAL A 53 -25.52 -9.04 21.18
CA VAL A 53 -24.68 -8.03 20.54
C VAL A 53 -24.15 -8.60 19.22
N GLU A 54 -24.35 -7.87 18.15
CA GLU A 54 -23.87 -8.16 16.80
C GLU A 54 -22.71 -7.24 16.46
N LEU A 55 -21.56 -7.81 16.13
CA LEU A 55 -20.32 -7.12 15.84
C LEU A 55 -19.95 -7.35 14.38
N SER A 56 -19.93 -6.26 13.59
CA SER A 56 -19.55 -6.27 12.19
C SER A 56 -18.12 -5.78 12.02
N LYS A 57 -17.38 -6.43 11.15
CA LYS A 57 -16.07 -6.00 10.66
C LYS A 57 -16.15 -5.75 9.16
N THR A 58 -16.11 -4.48 8.74
CA THR A 58 -16.44 -4.11 7.36
C THR A 58 -15.33 -3.33 6.65
N ASP A 59 -15.31 -3.43 5.33
CA ASP A 59 -14.48 -2.60 4.44
C ASP A 59 -15.06 -1.18 4.41
N LEU A 60 -14.24 -0.18 4.71
CA LEU A 60 -14.63 1.22 4.81
C LEU A 60 -15.29 1.77 3.53
N THR A 61 -14.82 1.30 2.37
CA THR A 61 -15.27 1.80 1.06
C THR A 61 -16.57 1.11 0.59
N THR A 62 -16.65 -0.20 0.77
CA THR A 62 -17.77 -0.99 0.25
C THR A 62 -18.88 -1.24 1.26
N GLY A 63 -18.58 -1.11 2.55
CA GLY A 63 -19.48 -1.44 3.67
C GLY A 63 -19.83 -2.93 3.78
N LYS A 64 -19.11 -3.80 3.08
CA LYS A 64 -19.30 -5.25 3.16
C LYS A 64 -18.50 -5.85 4.31
N GLU A 65 -19.00 -6.94 4.87
CA GLU A 65 -18.22 -7.73 5.84
C GLU A 65 -16.86 -8.10 5.26
N LEU A 66 -15.83 -7.97 6.10
CA LEU A 66 -14.44 -8.17 5.77
C LEU A 66 -13.90 -9.41 6.46
N PRO A 67 -13.70 -10.52 5.74
CA PRO A 67 -13.14 -11.73 6.33
C PRO A 67 -11.62 -11.63 6.52
N GLY A 68 -11.10 -12.34 7.53
CA GLY A 68 -9.67 -12.54 7.76
C GLY A 68 -9.03 -11.65 8.82
N ALA A 69 -9.74 -10.69 9.40
CA ALA A 69 -9.28 -9.92 10.53
C ALA A 69 -9.38 -10.72 11.84
N HIS A 70 -8.39 -10.62 12.73
CA HIS A 70 -8.44 -11.23 14.05
C HIS A 70 -8.94 -10.21 15.06
N LEU A 71 -10.03 -10.54 15.72
CA LEU A 71 -10.77 -9.67 16.60
C LEU A 71 -10.87 -10.26 18.00
N LYS A 72 -10.93 -9.38 18.99
CA LYS A 72 -11.00 -9.73 20.40
C LYS A 72 -11.92 -8.76 21.13
N VAL A 73 -12.79 -9.28 21.97
CA VAL A 73 -13.59 -8.49 22.92
C VAL A 73 -13.07 -8.72 24.34
N THR A 74 -12.85 -7.60 25.03
CA THR A 74 -12.46 -7.61 26.45
C THR A 74 -13.50 -6.87 27.29
N ASP A 75 -13.63 -7.25 28.56
CA ASP A 75 -14.37 -6.53 29.56
C ASP A 75 -13.57 -5.31 30.11
N SER A 76 -14.15 -4.58 31.04
CA SER A 76 -13.51 -3.40 31.67
C SER A 76 -12.27 -3.74 32.52
N ASP A 77 -12.12 -5.00 32.93
CA ASP A 77 -10.98 -5.48 33.72
C ASP A 77 -9.87 -6.04 32.82
N GLY A 78 -10.08 -6.02 31.49
CA GLY A 78 -9.13 -6.50 30.49
C GLY A 78 -9.20 -8.01 30.25
N ASN A 79 -10.17 -8.72 30.82
CA ASN A 79 -10.33 -10.14 30.56
C ASN A 79 -10.92 -10.37 29.17
N THR A 80 -10.41 -11.36 28.46
CA THR A 80 -10.94 -11.77 27.16
C THR A 80 -12.31 -12.43 27.35
N VAL A 81 -13.30 -11.89 26.67
CA VAL A 81 -14.67 -12.41 26.64
C VAL A 81 -14.88 -13.29 25.42
N ASP A 82 -14.36 -12.85 24.27
CA ASP A 82 -14.44 -13.59 23.01
C ASP A 82 -13.28 -13.21 22.07
N GLU A 83 -12.91 -14.13 21.19
CA GLU A 83 -11.86 -13.95 20.19
C GLU A 83 -12.18 -14.79 18.95
N TRP A 84 -12.16 -14.15 17.76
CA TRP A 84 -12.50 -14.83 16.51
C TRP A 84 -11.76 -14.24 15.31
N THR A 85 -11.84 -14.93 14.19
CA THR A 85 -11.46 -14.38 12.88
C THR A 85 -12.73 -13.98 12.15
N SER A 86 -12.77 -12.76 11.62
CA SER A 86 -13.93 -12.25 10.87
C SER A 86 -14.22 -13.09 9.62
N THR A 87 -15.49 -13.13 9.24
CA THR A 87 -16.01 -13.87 8.10
C THR A 87 -16.84 -12.94 7.20
N GLU A 88 -17.54 -13.50 6.22
CA GLU A 88 -18.51 -12.76 5.39
C GLU A 88 -19.83 -12.45 6.14
N GLU A 89 -19.92 -12.81 7.40
CA GLU A 89 -21.06 -12.58 8.27
C GLU A 89 -20.61 -11.89 9.56
N SER A 90 -21.50 -11.09 10.15
CA SER A 90 -21.29 -10.47 11.46
C SER A 90 -21.17 -11.53 12.57
N HIS A 91 -20.43 -11.20 13.61
CA HIS A 91 -20.23 -12.06 14.78
C HIS A 91 -21.23 -11.71 15.88
N VAL A 92 -21.85 -12.72 16.48
CA VAL A 92 -22.88 -12.54 17.52
C VAL A 92 -22.38 -13.07 18.85
N ILE A 93 -22.37 -12.20 19.87
CA ILE A 93 -22.11 -12.57 21.26
C ILE A 93 -23.41 -12.45 22.06
N LYS A 94 -23.72 -13.46 22.84
CA LYS A 94 -24.87 -13.48 23.75
C LYS A 94 -24.41 -13.42 25.19
N GLU A 95 -25.34 -13.05 26.06
CA GLU A 95 -25.17 -13.08 27.51
C GLU A 95 -24.05 -12.13 28.03
N LEU A 96 -23.82 -11.03 27.35
CA LEU A 96 -23.01 -9.96 27.88
C LEU A 96 -23.78 -9.20 28.99
N VAL A 97 -23.08 -8.83 30.06
CA VAL A 97 -23.73 -8.26 31.27
C VAL A 97 -24.22 -6.83 31.02
N VAL A 98 -25.49 -6.60 31.27
CA VAL A 98 -26.13 -5.27 31.14
C VAL A 98 -25.40 -4.21 31.96
N GLY A 99 -25.19 -3.02 31.36
CA GLY A 99 -24.50 -1.89 31.99
C GLY A 99 -22.99 -2.00 32.03
N LYS A 100 -22.40 -3.14 31.70
CA LYS A 100 -20.95 -3.28 31.57
C LYS A 100 -20.44 -2.76 30.22
N LYS A 101 -19.21 -2.26 30.26
CA LYS A 101 -18.50 -1.76 29.11
C LYS A 101 -17.57 -2.83 28.56
N TYR A 102 -17.56 -2.99 27.24
CA TYR A 102 -16.71 -3.91 26.50
C TYR A 102 -15.93 -3.17 25.43
N THR A 103 -14.75 -3.67 25.08
CA THR A 103 -13.90 -3.12 24.01
C THR A 103 -13.62 -4.20 22.98
N MET A 104 -13.99 -3.94 21.72
CA MET A 104 -13.59 -4.73 20.55
C MET A 104 -12.31 -4.17 20.00
N THR A 105 -11.29 -5.01 19.87
CA THR A 105 -9.96 -4.64 19.36
C THR A 105 -9.60 -5.57 18.22
N GLU A 106 -9.03 -5.00 17.16
CA GLU A 106 -8.41 -5.76 16.10
C GLU A 106 -6.96 -6.06 16.48
N THR A 107 -6.60 -7.32 16.56
CA THR A 107 -5.25 -7.76 16.93
C THR A 107 -4.38 -8.05 15.71
N LYS A 108 -5.00 -8.29 14.55
CA LYS A 108 -4.37 -8.41 13.24
C LYS A 108 -5.38 -8.04 12.17
N PRO A 109 -5.06 -7.10 11.26
CA PRO A 109 -5.96 -6.76 10.15
C PRO A 109 -6.01 -7.87 9.11
N ALA A 110 -7.05 -7.84 8.29
CA ALA A 110 -7.11 -8.65 7.08
C ALA A 110 -6.00 -8.25 6.10
N ASP A 111 -5.56 -9.19 5.26
CA ASP A 111 -4.49 -8.94 4.30
C ASP A 111 -4.87 -7.80 3.34
N GLY A 112 -4.00 -6.79 3.24
CA GLY A 112 -4.22 -5.59 2.44
C GLY A 112 -5.01 -4.47 3.13
N TYR A 113 -5.32 -4.63 4.40
CA TYR A 113 -6.03 -3.63 5.21
C TYR A 113 -5.15 -3.09 6.34
N VAL A 114 -5.61 -1.99 6.93
CA VAL A 114 -4.94 -1.29 8.03
C VAL A 114 -5.69 -1.60 9.32
N THR A 115 -4.96 -1.80 10.41
CA THR A 115 -5.54 -2.05 11.72
C THR A 115 -6.48 -0.92 12.12
N ALA A 116 -7.73 -1.25 12.43
CA ALA A 116 -8.73 -0.29 12.89
C ALA A 116 -8.47 0.15 14.34
N GLU A 117 -8.97 1.34 14.68
CA GLU A 117 -9.07 1.76 16.08
C GLU A 117 -10.07 0.89 16.83
N SER A 118 -9.76 0.59 18.09
CA SER A 118 -10.67 -0.18 18.98
C SER A 118 -11.97 0.60 19.20
N ILE A 119 -13.09 -0.13 19.22
CA ILE A 119 -14.39 0.43 19.57
C ILE A 119 -14.83 -0.04 20.97
N THR A 120 -15.48 0.85 21.69
CA THR A 120 -15.98 0.56 23.04
C THR A 120 -17.49 0.75 23.05
N PHE A 121 -18.21 -0.20 23.64
CA PHE A 121 -19.67 -0.16 23.77
C PHE A 121 -20.11 -0.57 25.17
N THR A 122 -21.31 -0.15 25.53
CA THR A 122 -21.96 -0.55 26.79
C THR A 122 -23.20 -1.35 26.45
N VAL A 123 -23.38 -2.49 27.10
CA VAL A 123 -24.54 -3.35 26.86
C VAL A 123 -25.77 -2.75 27.50
N GLU A 124 -26.81 -2.51 26.71
CA GLU A 124 -28.07 -1.96 27.13
C GLU A 124 -29.04 -3.07 27.60
N ASN A 125 -29.98 -2.66 28.47
CA ASN A 125 -31.05 -3.58 28.96
C ASN A 125 -32.19 -3.65 27.92
N THR A 126 -31.93 -4.36 26.82
CA THR A 126 -32.88 -4.54 25.72
C THR A 126 -32.78 -5.94 25.12
N ALA A 127 -33.91 -6.48 24.71
CA ALA A 127 -34.03 -7.76 24.00
C ALA A 127 -33.70 -7.60 22.50
N GLU A 128 -33.60 -6.37 22.01
CA GLU A 128 -33.20 -6.09 20.63
C GLU A 128 -31.71 -6.39 20.42
N VAL A 129 -31.34 -6.74 19.20
CA VAL A 129 -29.95 -6.96 18.81
C VAL A 129 -29.21 -5.62 18.78
N GLN A 130 -28.20 -5.48 19.62
CA GLN A 130 -27.35 -4.28 19.69
C GLN A 130 -26.21 -4.41 18.68
N LYS A 131 -26.13 -3.48 17.72
CA LYS A 131 -25.18 -3.58 16.59
C LYS A 131 -24.05 -2.59 16.73
N HIS A 132 -22.81 -3.07 16.56
CA HIS A 132 -21.61 -2.26 16.53
C HIS A 132 -20.74 -2.65 15.33
N GLU A 133 -20.13 -1.67 14.68
CA GLU A 133 -19.37 -1.86 13.44
C GLU A 133 -17.96 -1.28 13.58
N MET A 134 -16.96 -2.07 13.19
CA MET A 134 -15.56 -1.65 13.04
C MET A 134 -15.19 -1.68 11.57
N LYS A 135 -14.59 -0.59 11.08
CA LYS A 135 -14.28 -0.38 9.65
C LYS A 135 -12.80 -0.33 9.41
N ASP A 136 -12.33 -1.00 8.36
CA ASP A 136 -10.94 -0.94 7.91
C ASP A 136 -10.80 -0.15 6.62
N ASP A 137 -9.77 0.69 6.58
CA ASP A 137 -9.24 1.25 5.34
C ASP A 137 -8.21 0.30 4.73
N VAL A 138 -7.91 0.48 3.45
CA VAL A 138 -6.93 -0.32 2.72
C VAL A 138 -5.54 0.29 2.84
N THR A 139 -4.51 -0.56 2.70
CA THR A 139 -3.15 -0.06 2.43
C THR A 139 -3.08 0.56 1.04
N LYS A 140 -2.26 1.59 0.86
CA LYS A 140 -2.13 2.35 -0.40
C LYS A 140 -0.66 2.60 -0.69
N VAL A 141 -0.22 2.19 -1.88
CA VAL A 141 1.17 2.36 -2.33
C VAL A 141 1.18 3.04 -3.69
N GLU A 142 2.00 4.05 -3.85
CA GLU A 142 2.26 4.74 -5.13
C GLU A 142 3.71 4.52 -5.52
N ILE A 143 3.94 3.91 -6.69
CA ILE A 143 5.26 3.58 -7.19
C ILE A 143 5.57 4.44 -8.41
N SER A 144 6.60 5.30 -8.27
CA SER A 144 7.12 6.14 -9.34
C SER A 144 8.33 5.49 -10.00
N LYS A 145 8.34 5.45 -11.33
CA LYS A 145 9.48 5.09 -12.15
C LYS A 145 9.97 6.31 -12.90
N THR A 146 11.03 6.96 -12.42
CA THR A 146 11.46 8.26 -12.92
C THR A 146 12.87 8.23 -13.46
N ASP A 147 13.25 9.31 -14.18
CA ASP A 147 14.64 9.61 -14.49
C ASP A 147 15.43 9.89 -13.20
N ILE A 148 16.74 10.03 -13.32
CA ILE A 148 17.64 10.26 -12.17
C ILE A 148 17.32 11.54 -11.41
N THR A 149 16.67 12.53 -12.04
CA THR A 149 16.26 13.77 -11.38
C THR A 149 15.08 13.53 -10.44
N GLY A 150 14.22 12.57 -10.74
CA GLY A 150 13.02 12.26 -9.99
C GLY A 150 11.82 13.14 -10.35
N GLU A 151 11.92 13.93 -11.43
CA GLU A 151 10.88 14.89 -11.83
C GLU A 151 9.94 14.36 -12.92
N THR A 152 10.40 13.37 -13.70
CA THR A 152 9.67 12.90 -14.88
C THR A 152 9.50 11.40 -14.82
N GLU A 153 8.26 10.94 -14.84
CA GLU A 153 7.92 9.51 -15.01
C GLU A 153 8.40 9.04 -16.37
N ILE A 154 9.02 7.85 -16.43
CA ILE A 154 9.53 7.25 -17.65
C ILE A 154 8.76 5.98 -18.00
N PRO A 155 8.04 5.97 -19.14
CA PRO A 155 7.27 4.80 -19.56
C PRO A 155 8.15 3.73 -20.20
N GLY A 156 7.68 2.48 -20.17
CA GLY A 156 8.27 1.35 -20.87
C GLY A 156 9.22 0.48 -20.05
N ALA A 157 9.46 0.77 -18.78
CA ALA A 157 10.13 -0.15 -17.87
C ALA A 157 9.21 -1.33 -17.53
N LYS A 158 9.71 -2.55 -17.52
CA LYS A 158 9.00 -3.71 -16.94
C LYS A 158 9.39 -3.85 -15.49
N LEU A 159 8.41 -3.71 -14.62
CA LEU A 159 8.57 -3.71 -13.18
C LEU A 159 7.81 -4.88 -12.55
N THR A 160 8.37 -5.40 -11.47
CA THR A 160 7.81 -6.52 -10.71
C THR A 160 7.97 -6.25 -9.22
N ILE A 161 6.92 -6.47 -8.44
CA ILE A 161 6.98 -6.54 -6.98
C ILE A 161 7.14 -7.99 -6.58
N LEU A 162 8.11 -8.24 -5.74
CA LEU A 162 8.36 -9.54 -5.11
C LEU A 162 8.08 -9.43 -3.61
N ASP A 163 7.50 -10.47 -3.05
CA ASP A 163 7.36 -10.62 -1.59
C ASP A 163 8.68 -11.06 -0.92
N LYS A 164 8.63 -11.29 0.39
CA LYS A 164 9.78 -11.77 1.20
C LYS A 164 10.34 -13.15 0.79
N ASP A 165 9.56 -13.93 0.04
CA ASP A 165 9.90 -15.27 -0.43
C ASP A 165 10.24 -15.28 -1.94
N ASP A 166 10.52 -14.08 -2.52
CA ASP A 166 10.79 -13.84 -3.95
C ASP A 166 9.65 -14.27 -4.88
N GLN A 167 8.41 -14.36 -4.37
CA GLN A 167 7.25 -14.64 -5.20
C GLN A 167 6.73 -13.35 -5.84
N VAL A 168 6.34 -13.46 -7.11
CA VAL A 168 5.77 -12.32 -7.84
C VAL A 168 4.39 -12.00 -7.29
N VAL A 169 4.22 -10.76 -6.78
CA VAL A 169 2.96 -10.22 -6.29
C VAL A 169 2.24 -9.46 -7.39
N GLU A 170 2.97 -8.61 -8.13
CA GLU A 170 2.43 -7.82 -9.23
C GLU A 170 3.52 -7.51 -10.25
N SER A 171 3.13 -7.36 -11.53
CA SER A 171 4.02 -6.95 -12.62
C SER A 171 3.28 -6.04 -13.59
N TRP A 172 3.95 -4.97 -14.02
CA TRP A 172 3.38 -4.01 -14.98
C TRP A 172 4.46 -3.38 -15.85
N THR A 173 4.03 -2.58 -16.82
CA THR A 173 4.91 -1.71 -17.59
C THR A 173 4.66 -0.27 -17.16
N SER A 174 5.72 0.47 -16.81
CA SER A 174 5.61 1.86 -16.38
C SER A 174 5.00 2.75 -17.47
N THR A 175 4.30 3.80 -17.05
CA THR A 175 3.63 4.78 -17.88
C THR A 175 4.16 6.20 -17.59
N GLU A 176 3.50 7.23 -18.10
CA GLU A 176 3.78 8.62 -17.74
C GLU A 176 3.19 9.03 -16.39
N GLU A 177 2.55 8.10 -15.70
CA GLU A 177 1.96 8.27 -14.37
C GLU A 177 2.51 7.22 -13.42
N ALA A 178 2.59 7.56 -12.13
CA ALA A 178 2.95 6.63 -11.08
C ALA A 178 1.93 5.48 -11.00
N HIS A 179 2.40 4.28 -10.67
CA HIS A 179 1.55 3.10 -10.50
C HIS A 179 0.97 3.06 -9.09
N TYR A 180 -0.35 3.00 -8.99
CA TYR A 180 -1.08 3.00 -7.73
C TYR A 180 -1.62 1.60 -7.41
N ILE A 181 -1.34 1.12 -6.20
CA ILE A 181 -1.71 -0.21 -5.72
C ILE A 181 -2.48 -0.05 -4.42
N GLU A 182 -3.65 -0.68 -4.34
CA GLU A 182 -4.42 -0.84 -3.11
C GLU A 182 -4.37 -2.30 -2.64
N LYS A 183 -4.52 -2.48 -1.35
CA LYS A 183 -4.60 -3.80 -0.70
C LYS A 183 -3.32 -4.65 -0.83
N LEU A 184 -2.15 -4.01 -0.93
CA LEU A 184 -0.91 -4.73 -0.78
C LEU A 184 -0.70 -5.06 0.71
N PRO A 185 -0.58 -6.35 1.11
CA PRO A 185 -0.47 -6.72 2.52
C PRO A 185 0.68 -6.02 3.24
N ILE A 186 0.51 -5.74 4.53
CA ILE A 186 1.58 -5.17 5.38
C ILE A 186 2.78 -6.12 5.37
N GLY A 187 3.98 -5.60 5.03
CA GLY A 187 5.18 -6.41 4.95
C GLY A 187 6.30 -5.81 4.12
N LYS A 188 7.34 -6.59 3.93
CA LYS A 188 8.53 -6.20 3.16
C LYS A 188 8.45 -6.75 1.75
N TYR A 189 8.83 -5.90 0.79
CA TYR A 189 8.80 -6.17 -0.64
C TYR A 189 10.06 -5.69 -1.32
N THR A 190 10.29 -6.23 -2.51
CA THR A 190 11.34 -5.81 -3.42
C THR A 190 10.71 -5.38 -4.74
N LEU A 191 10.96 -4.14 -5.15
CA LEU A 191 10.64 -3.65 -6.49
C LEU A 191 11.84 -3.93 -7.38
N ARG A 192 11.65 -4.73 -8.44
CA ARG A 192 12.65 -5.13 -9.43
C ARG A 192 12.30 -4.58 -10.79
N GLU A 193 13.32 -4.08 -11.47
CA GLU A 193 13.22 -3.76 -12.89
C GLU A 193 13.71 -4.96 -13.71
N GLU A 194 12.80 -5.58 -14.47
CA GLU A 194 13.13 -6.70 -15.35
C GLU A 194 13.69 -6.24 -16.71
N GLN A 195 13.26 -5.04 -17.13
CA GLN A 195 13.71 -4.42 -18.37
C GLN A 195 13.64 -2.90 -18.25
N ALA A 196 14.77 -2.22 -18.48
CA ALA A 196 14.82 -0.77 -18.55
C ALA A 196 14.16 -0.24 -19.84
N PRO A 197 13.62 0.99 -19.81
CA PRO A 197 13.15 1.66 -21.01
C PRO A 197 14.30 1.91 -21.99
N LYS A 198 13.97 2.10 -23.28
CA LYS A 198 14.96 2.45 -24.29
C LYS A 198 15.78 3.67 -23.90
N GLY A 199 17.11 3.55 -23.96
CA GLY A 199 18.02 4.64 -23.63
C GLY A 199 18.39 4.80 -22.18
N TYR A 200 17.81 3.97 -21.31
CA TYR A 200 18.12 3.92 -19.89
C TYR A 200 18.88 2.65 -19.53
N ILE A 201 19.59 2.66 -18.44
CA ILE A 201 20.28 1.49 -17.89
C ILE A 201 19.45 0.83 -16.80
N LEU A 202 19.48 -0.50 -16.76
CA LEU A 202 18.83 -1.28 -15.74
C LEU A 202 19.33 -0.86 -14.35
N THR A 203 18.39 -0.53 -13.45
CA THR A 203 18.73 -0.14 -12.09
C THR A 203 18.68 -1.30 -11.11
N SER A 204 19.25 -1.11 -9.93
CA SER A 204 19.22 -2.12 -8.86
C SER A 204 17.85 -2.19 -8.21
N ASP A 205 17.52 -3.36 -7.65
CA ASP A 205 16.33 -3.59 -6.85
C ASP A 205 16.17 -2.55 -5.74
N VAL A 206 14.92 -2.15 -5.48
CA VAL A 206 14.55 -1.24 -4.39
C VAL A 206 13.73 -2.02 -3.36
N SER A 207 14.25 -2.16 -2.14
CA SER A 207 13.49 -2.74 -1.03
C SER A 207 12.60 -1.69 -0.39
N PHE A 208 11.35 -2.04 -0.10
CA PHE A 208 10.40 -1.17 0.59
C PHE A 208 9.53 -1.96 1.57
N GLU A 209 8.83 -1.27 2.45
CA GLU A 209 7.94 -1.86 3.44
C GLU A 209 6.58 -1.19 3.35
N VAL A 210 5.54 -2.01 3.21
CA VAL A 210 4.14 -1.58 3.38
C VAL A 210 3.85 -1.56 4.86
N LYS A 211 3.57 -0.37 5.39
CA LYS A 211 3.30 -0.12 6.80
C LYS A 211 1.81 -0.13 7.08
N ASP A 212 1.47 -0.33 8.34
CA ASP A 212 0.12 -0.25 8.88
C ASP A 212 -0.36 1.22 8.94
N THR A 213 -0.77 1.75 7.78
CA THR A 213 -1.31 3.10 7.62
C THR A 213 -2.20 3.22 6.38
N GLY A 214 -3.31 3.95 6.50
CA GLY A 214 -4.20 4.28 5.38
C GLY A 214 -3.68 5.42 4.47
N GLU A 215 -2.53 6.02 4.81
CA GLU A 215 -1.90 7.04 3.97
C GLU A 215 -1.21 6.42 2.76
N ILE A 216 -1.11 7.20 1.67
CA ILE A 216 -0.40 6.77 0.47
C ILE A 216 1.10 6.70 0.76
N GLN A 217 1.67 5.50 0.66
CA GLN A 217 3.10 5.24 0.85
C GLN A 217 3.81 5.29 -0.49
N LYS A 218 4.82 6.18 -0.61
CA LYS A 218 5.50 6.45 -1.88
C LYS A 218 6.80 5.68 -1.99
N VAL A 219 6.97 5.01 -3.12
CA VAL A 219 8.19 4.28 -3.49
C VAL A 219 8.68 4.82 -4.83
N ALA A 220 9.97 5.13 -4.95
CA ALA A 220 10.56 5.64 -6.18
C ALA A 220 11.72 4.77 -6.64
N MET A 221 11.71 4.40 -7.92
CA MET A 221 12.81 3.77 -8.62
C MET A 221 13.30 4.71 -9.72
N LYS A 222 14.61 4.96 -9.77
CA LYS A 222 15.22 5.95 -10.67
C LYS A 222 16.20 5.31 -11.62
N ASP A 223 16.13 5.71 -12.90
CA ASP A 223 17.06 5.26 -13.92
C ASP A 223 17.96 6.40 -14.39
N ASP A 224 19.21 6.08 -14.63
CA ASP A 224 20.11 6.96 -15.39
C ASP A 224 20.06 6.59 -16.88
N THR A 225 20.36 7.56 -17.73
CA THR A 225 20.41 7.35 -19.17
C THR A 225 21.66 6.58 -19.57
N ALA A 226 21.55 5.75 -20.58
CA ALA A 226 22.71 5.14 -21.21
C ALA A 226 23.56 6.22 -21.88
N LYS A 227 24.87 6.14 -21.71
CA LYS A 227 25.84 7.12 -22.20
C LYS A 227 26.88 6.46 -23.06
N GLY A 228 27.29 7.16 -24.10
CA GLY A 228 28.36 6.73 -25.00
C GLY A 228 29.50 7.74 -25.03
N LYS A 229 30.70 7.30 -25.42
CA LYS A 229 31.81 8.16 -25.68
C LYS A 229 32.35 7.96 -27.12
N VAL A 230 32.92 9.00 -27.68
CA VAL A 230 33.60 8.95 -28.95
C VAL A 230 35.07 8.62 -28.71
N ILE A 231 35.56 7.60 -29.41
CA ILE A 231 36.97 7.23 -29.46
C ILE A 231 37.47 7.56 -30.87
N LEU A 232 38.51 8.34 -30.95
CA LEU A 232 39.11 8.83 -32.20
C LEU A 232 40.55 8.29 -32.30
N ASN A 233 40.89 7.73 -33.46
CA ASN A 233 42.25 7.37 -33.83
C ASN A 233 42.62 8.10 -35.15
N LYS A 234 43.61 8.92 -35.12
CA LYS A 234 44.08 9.68 -36.27
C LYS A 234 45.44 9.17 -36.73
N THR A 235 45.54 8.76 -37.98
CA THR A 235 46.76 8.22 -38.57
C THR A 235 47.07 8.91 -39.91
N ASP A 236 48.32 8.87 -40.34
CA ASP A 236 48.73 9.20 -41.70
C ASP A 236 48.19 8.16 -42.68
N LYS A 237 47.58 8.62 -43.77
CA LYS A 237 46.94 7.71 -44.73
C LYS A 237 47.91 6.81 -45.48
N SER A 238 49.17 7.27 -45.66
CA SER A 238 50.15 6.55 -46.44
C SER A 238 51.01 5.61 -45.65
N SER A 239 51.47 6.05 -44.47
CA SER A 239 52.39 5.31 -43.61
C SER A 239 51.65 4.52 -42.53
N GLY A 240 50.43 4.92 -42.16
CA GLY A 240 49.70 4.39 -41.01
C GLY A 240 50.20 4.91 -39.66
N GLU A 241 51.19 5.76 -39.63
CA GLU A 241 51.77 6.30 -38.39
C GLU A 241 50.77 7.19 -37.64
N PRO A 242 50.75 7.19 -36.31
CA PRO A 242 49.87 7.98 -35.49
C PRO A 242 50.18 9.46 -35.60
N LEU A 243 49.15 10.32 -35.68
CA LEU A 243 49.29 11.77 -35.78
C LEU A 243 48.89 12.43 -34.46
N LYS A 244 49.91 12.95 -33.77
CA LYS A 244 49.76 13.65 -32.47
C LYS A 244 49.43 15.12 -32.70
N GLY A 245 48.45 15.66 -31.94
CA GLY A 245 48.17 17.10 -31.85
C GLY A 245 47.14 17.60 -32.84
N VAL A 246 46.46 16.73 -33.57
CA VAL A 246 45.32 17.06 -34.41
C VAL A 246 44.12 17.35 -33.52
N GLU A 247 43.37 18.42 -33.83
CA GLU A 247 42.23 18.86 -33.04
C GLU A 247 40.92 18.64 -33.79
N PHE A 248 39.93 18.09 -33.05
CA PHE A 248 38.59 17.84 -33.53
C PHE A 248 37.57 18.48 -32.59
N GLU A 249 36.50 18.99 -33.12
CA GLU A 249 35.34 19.43 -32.35
C GLU A 249 34.23 18.36 -32.43
N LEU A 250 33.74 17.93 -31.28
CA LEU A 250 32.49 17.19 -31.15
C LEU A 250 31.36 18.20 -31.03
N ARG A 251 30.37 18.11 -31.91
CA ARG A 251 29.25 19.04 -32.02
C ARG A 251 27.92 18.32 -31.92
N ASP A 252 26.88 19.01 -31.41
CA ASP A 252 25.49 18.53 -31.46
C ASP A 252 24.88 18.69 -32.87
N SER A 253 23.64 18.24 -33.03
CA SER A 253 22.89 18.35 -34.30
C SER A 253 22.63 19.80 -34.77
N LYS A 254 22.74 20.78 -33.85
CA LYS A 254 22.59 22.22 -34.15
C LYS A 254 23.92 22.88 -34.47
N GLY A 255 25.02 22.13 -34.42
CA GLY A 255 26.37 22.64 -34.69
C GLY A 255 27.07 23.30 -33.49
N LYS A 256 26.45 23.24 -32.29
CA LYS A 256 27.08 23.73 -31.07
C LYS A 256 28.25 22.83 -30.69
N VAL A 257 29.42 23.41 -30.43
CA VAL A 257 30.61 22.72 -29.95
C VAL A 257 30.35 22.26 -28.53
N LEU A 258 30.47 20.94 -28.28
CA LEU A 258 30.33 20.31 -27.00
C LEU A 258 31.68 20.10 -26.33
N GLU A 259 32.70 19.70 -27.12
CA GLU A 259 34.03 19.39 -26.64
C GLU A 259 35.05 19.51 -27.78
N THR A 260 36.29 19.87 -27.46
CA THR A 260 37.43 19.80 -28.37
C THR A 260 38.33 18.63 -27.95
N LEU A 261 38.57 17.72 -28.88
CA LEU A 261 39.41 16.53 -28.70
C LEU A 261 40.77 16.79 -29.39
N LYS A 262 41.86 16.44 -28.70
CA LYS A 262 43.21 16.57 -29.23
C LYS A 262 43.93 15.25 -29.17
N THR A 263 44.46 14.77 -30.29
CA THR A 263 45.15 13.49 -30.37
C THR A 263 46.45 13.48 -29.59
N ASP A 264 46.71 12.41 -28.87
CA ASP A 264 47.94 12.15 -28.13
C ASP A 264 49.07 11.56 -29.00
N ALA A 265 50.15 11.06 -28.39
CA ALA A 265 51.29 10.47 -29.09
C ALA A 265 50.95 9.19 -29.87
N ALA A 266 49.88 8.50 -29.50
CA ALA A 266 49.36 7.36 -30.21
C ALA A 266 48.32 7.71 -31.28
N GLY A 267 48.09 9.02 -31.54
CA GLY A 267 47.06 9.50 -32.46
C GLY A 267 45.64 9.33 -31.87
N HIS A 268 45.51 9.08 -30.58
CA HIS A 268 44.28 8.74 -29.88
C HIS A 268 43.69 9.94 -29.14
N ALA A 269 42.35 10.05 -29.12
CA ALA A 269 41.61 10.96 -28.25
C ALA A 269 40.25 10.33 -27.86
N GLU A 270 39.79 10.64 -26.67
CA GLU A 270 38.47 10.20 -26.16
C GLU A 270 37.65 11.39 -25.70
N SER A 271 36.35 11.36 -25.96
CA SER A 271 35.40 12.33 -25.43
C SER A 271 34.95 11.99 -24.01
N LYS A 272 34.29 12.94 -23.35
CA LYS A 272 33.42 12.67 -22.22
C LYS A 272 32.26 11.75 -22.62
N LEU A 273 31.51 11.30 -21.65
CA LEU A 273 30.26 10.55 -21.85
C LEU A 273 29.15 11.52 -22.26
N TYR A 274 28.39 11.14 -23.29
CA TYR A 274 27.21 11.85 -23.79
C TYR A 274 26.00 10.95 -23.82
N GLU A 275 24.79 11.51 -23.62
CA GLU A 275 23.54 10.77 -23.67
C GLU A 275 23.32 10.15 -25.06
N ILE A 276 22.88 8.91 -25.10
CA ILE A 276 22.57 8.21 -26.37
C ILE A 276 21.07 8.15 -26.64
N ALA A 277 20.24 8.43 -25.63
CA ALA A 277 18.80 8.54 -25.75
C ALA A 277 18.26 9.54 -24.71
N THR A 278 17.12 10.13 -25.00
CA THR A 278 16.38 11.00 -24.07
C THR A 278 14.89 10.74 -24.18
N PHE A 279 14.17 10.94 -23.07
CA PHE A 279 12.71 11.00 -23.07
C PHE A 279 12.26 12.44 -22.84
N LYS A 280 11.55 13.02 -23.82
CA LYS A 280 11.03 14.39 -23.75
C LYS A 280 9.68 14.48 -24.42
N ASN A 281 8.75 15.17 -23.78
CA ASN A 281 7.39 15.41 -24.31
C ASN A 281 6.68 14.10 -24.74
N GLY A 282 6.74 13.07 -23.90
CA GLY A 282 6.08 11.79 -24.15
C GLY A 282 6.73 10.93 -25.24
N LYS A 283 7.98 11.25 -25.69
CA LYS A 283 8.66 10.51 -26.75
C LYS A 283 10.10 10.19 -26.40
N TYR A 284 10.50 8.96 -26.74
CA TYR A 284 11.92 8.58 -26.75
C TYR A 284 12.59 9.07 -28.03
N ASP A 285 13.69 9.79 -27.86
CA ASP A 285 14.64 10.08 -28.92
C ASP A 285 15.88 9.21 -28.72
N THR A 286 16.00 8.16 -29.53
CA THR A 286 17.15 7.25 -29.54
C THR A 286 18.05 7.49 -30.75
N ALA A 287 17.81 8.58 -31.51
CA ALA A 287 18.54 8.95 -32.69
C ALA A 287 19.35 10.24 -32.48
N ILE A 288 19.86 10.45 -31.26
CA ILE A 288 20.70 11.60 -30.96
C ILE A 288 21.95 11.53 -31.84
N LYS A 289 22.13 12.57 -32.62
CA LYS A 289 23.25 12.69 -33.55
C LYS A 289 24.28 13.67 -33.05
N TYR A 290 25.54 13.25 -33.12
CA TYR A 290 26.69 14.05 -32.88
C TYR A 290 27.53 14.13 -34.16
N TYR A 291 28.36 15.14 -34.28
CA TYR A 291 29.23 15.35 -35.44
C TYR A 291 30.65 15.62 -34.97
N LEU A 292 31.60 14.87 -35.53
CA LEU A 292 33.02 15.08 -35.34
C LEU A 292 33.59 15.82 -36.55
N VAL A 293 34.30 16.91 -36.32
CA VAL A 293 34.87 17.75 -37.36
C VAL A 293 36.31 18.09 -37.02
N GLU A 294 37.25 17.82 -37.92
CA GLU A 294 38.64 18.25 -37.77
C GLU A 294 38.72 19.78 -37.90
N THR A 295 39.29 20.43 -36.91
CA THR A 295 39.40 21.89 -36.86
C THR A 295 40.84 22.39 -36.97
N LYS A 296 41.82 21.50 -36.66
CA LYS A 296 43.24 21.79 -36.79
C LYS A 296 44.01 20.54 -37.15
N THR A 297 44.82 20.62 -38.18
CA THR A 297 45.74 19.55 -38.58
C THR A 297 47.22 19.92 -38.37
N LEU A 298 48.13 19.08 -38.75
CA LEU A 298 49.57 19.28 -38.66
C LEU A 298 50.13 19.93 -39.91
N ASP A 299 51.31 20.56 -39.80
CA ASP A 299 52.01 21.10 -40.92
C ASP A 299 52.29 20.00 -41.98
N GLY A 300 52.01 20.32 -43.25
CA GLY A 300 52.15 19.37 -44.35
C GLY A 300 50.94 18.45 -44.60
N TYR A 301 49.89 18.57 -43.78
CA TYR A 301 48.64 17.84 -43.95
C TYR A 301 47.51 18.76 -44.39
N THR A 302 46.57 18.25 -45.19
CA THR A 302 45.35 18.95 -45.57
C THR A 302 44.31 18.78 -44.50
N LEU A 303 43.69 19.87 -44.06
CA LEU A 303 42.57 19.87 -43.11
C LEU A 303 41.34 19.20 -43.73
N ASP A 304 40.82 18.17 -43.08
CA ASP A 304 39.57 17.51 -43.48
C ASP A 304 38.39 18.09 -42.71
N GLN A 305 37.63 18.99 -43.37
CA GLN A 305 36.45 19.64 -42.79
C GLN A 305 35.16 18.81 -42.94
N THR A 306 35.25 17.55 -43.34
CA THR A 306 34.11 16.66 -43.46
C THR A 306 33.48 16.47 -42.10
N LYS A 307 32.16 16.60 -42.05
CA LYS A 307 31.37 16.28 -40.84
C LYS A 307 31.14 14.77 -40.77
N HIS A 308 31.77 14.13 -39.82
CA HIS A 308 31.54 12.70 -39.54
C HIS A 308 30.39 12.56 -38.56
N GLU A 309 29.28 11.97 -39.00
CA GLU A 309 28.15 11.68 -38.12
C GLU A 309 28.54 10.56 -37.15
N VAL A 310 28.26 10.77 -35.87
CA VAL A 310 28.43 9.79 -34.82
C VAL A 310 27.05 9.47 -34.26
N THR A 311 26.66 8.19 -34.35
CA THR A 311 25.45 7.64 -33.77
C THR A 311 25.82 6.49 -32.84
N PHE A 312 25.13 6.39 -31.74
CA PHE A 312 25.29 5.28 -30.82
C PHE A 312 24.17 4.27 -31.06
N ALA A 313 24.51 2.99 -31.14
CA ALA A 313 23.53 1.92 -31.12
C ALA A 313 23.11 1.64 -29.66
N TYR A 314 21.83 1.42 -29.46
CA TYR A 314 21.25 1.01 -28.19
C TYR A 314 20.84 -0.44 -28.26
#